data_253cdc48d7c92cca9070785ce18bf0da
#
_entry.id   253cdc48d7c92cca9070785ce18bf0da
#
_cell.length_a   1.000
_cell.length_b   1.000
_cell.length_c   1.000
_cell.angle_alpha   90.00
_cell.angle_beta   90.00
_cell.angle_gamma   90.00
#
_symmetry.space_group_name_H-M   'P 1'
#
loop_
_entity.id
_entity.type
_entity.pdbx_description
1 polymer ?
#
loop_
_entity_poly.entity_id
_entity_poly.type
_entity_poly.pdbx_seq_one_letter_code
_entity_poly.pdbx_strand_id
1 'polypeptide(L)'
;MHVEFLSHWSGNLGREMNLNRYGHAGIPVVVFASSGGSYNEYADFGMIEACRGSIEAGNVQFFTLTSHDKESWLADWKSIHDKAEAHRAYERYVIEEAIPFIKHKTGWFEGMMTTGCSMGAYHALNFFLQHPDVFTKVIALSGVYDARFFNNNHDYGHDDAVYQNSPADYIWNQNDGWFIDKYRQADIIVCTGLGDWEQDGLDSFYNLKHAFEEKNIPAWFDTWGTDVAHDWVWWRKQMPFFLHSIGL
;
A
#
# COMPACT_ATOMS: atom_id res chain seq x y z
N MET A 1 6.16 23.89 0.57
CA MET A 1 5.20 22.75 0.65
C MET A 1 4.36 22.89 1.91
N HIS A 2 3.02 22.74 1.80
CA HIS A 2 2.13 22.71 2.97
C HIS A 2 2.30 21.39 3.71
N VAL A 3 2.45 21.45 5.05
CA VAL A 3 2.56 20.28 5.91
C VAL A 3 1.61 20.47 7.10
N GLU A 4 0.81 19.47 7.39
CA GLU A 4 -0.16 19.50 8.48
C GLU A 4 -0.11 18.19 9.26
N PHE A 5 0.13 18.27 10.57
CA PHE A 5 -0.03 17.15 11.49
C PHE A 5 -1.51 17.01 11.86
N LEU A 6 -2.02 15.81 11.78
CA LEU A 6 -3.41 15.45 12.03
C LEU A 6 -3.46 14.30 13.03
N SER A 7 -4.46 14.33 13.89
CA SER A 7 -4.74 13.27 14.85
C SER A 7 -6.22 13.09 15.01
N HIS A 8 -6.68 11.86 15.17
CA HIS A 8 -8.06 11.55 15.49
C HIS A 8 -8.17 10.24 16.27
N TRP A 9 -9.21 10.12 17.09
CA TRP A 9 -9.50 8.89 17.81
C TRP A 9 -10.02 7.83 16.89
N SER A 10 -9.46 6.63 16.95
CA SER A 10 -9.98 5.45 16.26
C SER A 10 -10.81 4.59 17.21
N GLY A 11 -12.07 4.40 16.88
CA GLY A 11 -12.94 3.46 17.56
C GLY A 11 -12.56 2.01 17.27
N ASN A 12 -12.12 1.71 16.03
CA ASN A 12 -11.72 0.37 15.60
C ASN A 12 -10.42 -0.10 16.28
N LEU A 13 -9.50 0.83 16.60
CA LEU A 13 -8.21 0.50 17.24
C LEU A 13 -8.15 0.88 18.73
N GLY A 14 -9.17 1.60 19.24
CA GLY A 14 -9.25 2.01 20.64
C GLY A 14 -8.13 2.96 21.06
N ARG A 15 -7.60 3.76 20.13
CA ARG A 15 -6.50 4.69 20.40
C ARG A 15 -6.52 5.90 19.45
N GLU A 16 -5.71 6.88 19.80
CA GLU A 16 -5.43 8.01 18.93
C GLU A 16 -4.52 7.58 17.76
N MET A 17 -4.89 7.96 16.56
CA MET A 17 -4.14 7.68 15.33
C MET A 17 -3.65 8.97 14.73
N ASN A 18 -2.34 9.00 14.46
CA ASN A 18 -1.64 10.14 13.90
C ASN A 18 -1.35 9.93 12.40
N LEU A 19 -1.47 11.02 11.67
CA LEU A 19 -1.10 11.07 10.25
C LEU A 19 -0.56 12.46 9.89
N ASN A 20 0.25 12.53 8.86
CA ASN A 20 0.63 13.81 8.27
C ASN A 20 -0.01 14.00 6.91
N ARG A 21 -0.36 15.24 6.58
CA ARG A 21 -0.70 15.67 5.24
C ARG A 21 0.43 16.49 4.67
N TYR A 22 0.87 16.15 3.46
CA TYR A 22 1.84 16.89 2.66
C TYR A 22 1.20 17.31 1.35
N GLY A 23 1.10 18.61 1.09
CA GLY A 23 0.41 19.16 -0.07
C GLY A 23 -0.89 19.88 0.29
N HIS A 24 -1.49 20.51 -0.72
CA HIS A 24 -2.65 21.39 -0.54
C HIS A 24 -3.82 21.06 -1.48
N ALA A 25 -3.56 20.32 -2.55
CA ALA A 25 -4.55 19.98 -3.59
C ALA A 25 -4.15 18.69 -4.33
N GLY A 26 -4.97 18.26 -5.26
CA GLY A 26 -4.77 17.07 -6.08
C GLY A 26 -5.29 15.79 -5.43
N ILE A 27 -4.99 14.67 -6.06
CA ILE A 27 -5.45 13.35 -5.63
C ILE A 27 -4.89 13.03 -4.24
N PRO A 28 -5.72 12.67 -3.24
CA PRO A 28 -5.23 12.17 -1.98
C PRO A 28 -4.57 10.81 -2.17
N VAL A 29 -3.32 10.71 -1.72
CA VAL A 29 -2.51 9.50 -1.74
C VAL A 29 -2.42 8.98 -0.31
N VAL A 30 -3.02 7.83 -0.05
CA VAL A 30 -2.90 7.14 1.23
C VAL A 30 -1.60 6.36 1.24
N VAL A 31 -0.70 6.75 2.14
CA VAL A 31 0.65 6.19 2.24
C VAL A 31 0.72 5.24 3.40
N PHE A 32 1.05 3.99 3.12
CA PHE A 32 1.35 2.99 4.12
C PHE A 32 2.86 2.95 4.39
N ALA A 33 3.22 3.05 5.66
CA ALA A 33 4.62 2.99 6.10
C ALA A 33 5.22 1.59 5.82
N SER A 34 6.54 1.50 5.74
CA SER A 34 7.26 0.23 5.73
C SER A 34 7.16 -0.47 7.10
N SER A 35 7.79 -1.63 7.26
CA SER A 35 7.65 -2.49 8.43
C SER A 35 7.58 -1.75 9.79
N GLY A 36 6.38 -1.64 10.36
CA GLY A 36 6.16 -1.02 11.68
C GLY A 36 6.49 0.46 11.75
N GLY A 37 6.58 1.14 10.60
CA GLY A 37 6.93 2.55 10.49
C GLY A 37 5.85 3.51 11.01
N SER A 38 6.23 4.76 11.16
CA SER A 38 5.35 5.83 11.62
C SER A 38 4.89 6.73 10.47
N TYR A 39 3.94 7.59 10.76
CA TYR A 39 3.47 8.63 9.86
C TYR A 39 4.56 9.64 9.44
N ASN A 40 5.72 9.68 10.10
CA ASN A 40 6.85 10.54 9.74
C ASN A 40 7.82 9.89 8.74
N GLU A 41 7.76 8.57 8.57
CA GLU A 41 8.77 7.79 7.87
C GLU A 41 9.08 8.32 6.47
N TYR A 42 8.06 8.62 5.66
CA TYR A 42 8.26 9.13 4.31
C TYR A 42 9.00 10.48 4.27
N ALA A 43 8.80 11.32 5.29
CA ALA A 43 9.55 12.58 5.43
C ALA A 43 10.97 12.32 5.93
N ASP A 44 11.12 11.48 6.97
CA ASP A 44 12.41 11.18 7.60
C ASP A 44 13.39 10.54 6.61
N PHE A 45 12.90 9.68 5.71
CA PHE A 45 13.69 9.07 4.65
C PHE A 45 13.70 9.85 3.32
N GLY A 46 13.18 11.08 3.29
CA GLY A 46 13.28 11.99 2.15
C GLY A 46 12.38 11.68 0.97
N MET A 47 11.39 10.79 1.10
CA MET A 47 10.44 10.47 0.03
C MET A 47 9.54 11.66 -0.30
N ILE A 48 9.07 12.38 0.72
CA ILE A 48 8.25 13.58 0.52
C ILE A 48 9.02 14.64 -0.27
N GLU A 49 10.32 14.80 0.02
CA GLU A 49 11.18 15.70 -0.73
C GLU A 49 11.38 15.25 -2.18
N ALA A 50 11.56 13.94 -2.40
CA ALA A 50 11.67 13.39 -3.74
C ALA A 50 10.41 13.63 -4.60
N CYS A 51 9.23 13.64 -3.99
CA CYS A 51 7.94 13.87 -4.65
C CYS A 51 7.51 15.36 -4.62
N ARG A 52 8.36 16.29 -4.13
CA ARG A 52 8.04 17.71 -3.97
C ARG A 52 7.42 18.33 -5.23
N GLY A 53 7.93 17.99 -6.41
CA GLY A 53 7.42 18.53 -7.67
C GLY A 53 5.94 18.28 -7.87
N SER A 54 5.50 17.05 -7.75
CA SER A 54 4.10 16.65 -7.89
C SER A 54 3.20 17.19 -6.77
N ILE A 55 3.75 17.30 -5.54
CA ILE A 55 3.04 17.84 -4.38
C ILE A 55 2.82 19.35 -4.51
N GLU A 56 3.85 20.12 -4.85
CA GLU A 56 3.75 21.58 -4.98
C GLU A 56 2.97 22.02 -6.23
N ALA A 57 3.00 21.21 -7.29
CA ALA A 57 2.14 21.42 -8.46
C ALA A 57 0.64 21.18 -8.15
N GLY A 58 0.31 20.58 -7.00
CA GLY A 58 -1.06 20.28 -6.63
C GLY A 58 -1.65 19.08 -7.39
N ASN A 59 -0.81 18.20 -7.92
CA ASN A 59 -1.25 16.97 -8.59
C ASN A 59 -1.65 15.91 -7.56
N VAL A 60 -0.91 15.84 -6.45
CA VAL A 60 -1.12 14.90 -5.36
C VAL A 60 -0.96 15.57 -3.99
N GLN A 61 -1.61 15.00 -2.99
CA GLN A 61 -1.40 15.30 -1.59
C GLN A 61 -1.25 14.00 -0.80
N PHE A 62 -0.11 13.83 -0.13
CA PHE A 62 0.18 12.60 0.60
C PHE A 62 -0.41 12.63 2.01
N PHE A 63 -1.08 11.54 2.39
CA PHE A 63 -1.55 11.28 3.75
C PHE A 63 -0.81 10.07 4.28
N THR A 64 0.23 10.29 5.10
CA THR A 64 1.07 9.23 5.64
C THR A 64 0.48 8.72 6.94
N LEU A 65 0.08 7.45 6.98
CA LEU A 65 -0.56 6.83 8.13
C LEU A 65 0.46 6.18 9.08
N THR A 66 0.13 6.15 10.37
CA THR A 66 0.82 5.28 11.32
C THR A 66 0.46 3.82 11.04
N SER A 67 1.44 2.94 10.97
CA SER A 67 1.20 1.51 10.79
C SER A 67 0.63 0.85 12.04
N HIS A 68 0.00 -0.31 11.87
CA HIS A 68 -0.46 -1.20 12.94
C HIS A 68 0.30 -2.54 12.93
N ASP A 69 1.41 -2.61 12.23
CA ASP A 69 2.12 -3.86 11.97
C ASP A 69 2.65 -4.52 13.24
N LYS A 70 3.14 -3.73 14.20
CA LYS A 70 3.65 -4.24 15.47
C LYS A 70 2.60 -4.97 16.31
N GLU A 71 1.34 -4.65 16.12
CA GLU A 71 0.21 -5.30 16.79
C GLU A 71 -0.51 -6.32 15.90
N SER A 72 -0.17 -6.37 14.60
CA SER A 72 -0.71 -7.29 13.61
C SER A 72 0.37 -8.22 13.04
N TRP A 73 0.76 -8.04 11.81
CA TRP A 73 1.66 -8.95 11.09
C TRP A 73 3.02 -9.18 11.75
N LEU A 74 3.58 -8.19 12.44
CA LEU A 74 4.86 -8.27 13.15
C LEU A 74 4.72 -8.69 14.62
N ALA A 75 3.54 -9.05 15.08
CA ALA A 75 3.28 -9.50 16.44
C ALA A 75 3.66 -10.99 16.62
N ASP A 76 4.94 -11.29 16.82
CA ASP A 76 5.46 -12.67 16.87
C ASP A 76 4.89 -13.53 18.00
N TRP A 77 4.27 -12.91 19.00
CA TRP A 77 3.56 -13.59 20.09
C TRP A 77 2.13 -14.02 19.73
N LYS A 78 1.62 -13.64 18.55
CA LYS A 78 0.27 -13.98 18.09
C LYS A 78 0.29 -15.17 17.14
N SER A 79 -0.81 -15.90 17.10
CA SER A 79 -1.07 -16.85 16.01
C SER A 79 -1.21 -16.07 14.69
N ILE A 80 -0.99 -16.76 13.56
CA ILE A 80 -1.16 -16.12 12.26
C ILE A 80 -2.61 -15.64 12.05
N HIS A 81 -3.59 -16.37 12.57
CA HIS A 81 -4.99 -15.97 12.61
C HIS A 81 -5.19 -14.65 13.39
N ASP A 82 -4.64 -14.53 14.59
CA ASP A 82 -4.78 -13.32 15.41
C ASP A 82 -4.03 -12.12 14.80
N LYS A 83 -2.95 -12.37 14.07
CA LYS A 83 -2.26 -11.34 13.27
C LYS A 83 -3.20 -10.80 12.18
N ALA A 84 -3.85 -11.69 11.45
CA ALA A 84 -4.79 -11.32 10.39
C ALA A 84 -6.02 -10.58 10.93
N GLU A 85 -6.59 -11.02 12.05
CA GLU A 85 -7.71 -10.31 12.69
C GLU A 85 -7.32 -8.92 13.21
N ALA A 86 -6.11 -8.77 13.74
CA ALA A 86 -5.59 -7.45 14.11
C ALA A 86 -5.39 -6.56 12.88
N HIS A 87 -4.93 -7.13 11.74
CA HIS A 87 -4.85 -6.41 10.47
C HIS A 87 -6.23 -5.97 9.97
N ARG A 88 -7.27 -6.80 10.10
CA ARG A 88 -8.66 -6.43 9.78
C ARG A 88 -9.17 -5.27 10.62
N ALA A 89 -8.75 -5.14 11.89
CA ALA A 89 -9.06 -3.97 12.68
C ALA A 89 -8.41 -2.70 12.12
N TYR A 90 -7.18 -2.82 11.62
CA TYR A 90 -6.50 -1.74 10.91
C TYR A 90 -7.17 -1.40 9.57
N GLU A 91 -7.62 -2.40 8.82
CA GLU A 91 -8.40 -2.20 7.60
C GLU A 91 -9.68 -1.38 7.88
N ARG A 92 -10.45 -1.77 8.90
CA ARG A 92 -11.65 -0.99 9.31
C ARG A 92 -11.27 0.44 9.70
N TYR A 93 -10.19 0.64 10.44
CA TYR A 93 -9.69 1.98 10.74
C TYR A 93 -9.44 2.78 9.47
N VAL A 94 -8.72 2.23 8.52
CA VAL A 94 -8.40 2.94 7.27
C VAL A 94 -9.68 3.28 6.50
N ILE A 95 -10.55 2.30 6.27
CA ILE A 95 -11.70 2.46 5.38
C ILE A 95 -12.86 3.23 6.04
N GLU A 96 -13.16 2.95 7.30
CA GLU A 96 -14.33 3.52 7.97
C GLU A 96 -14.04 4.83 8.70
N GLU A 97 -12.76 5.13 8.99
CA GLU A 97 -12.39 6.30 9.77
C GLU A 97 -11.41 7.22 9.01
N ALA A 98 -10.24 6.73 8.60
CA ALA A 98 -9.21 7.57 7.96
C ALA A 98 -9.67 8.09 6.58
N ILE A 99 -10.25 7.24 5.72
CA ILE A 99 -10.74 7.66 4.40
C ILE A 99 -11.85 8.70 4.49
N PRO A 100 -12.92 8.53 5.30
CA PRO A 100 -13.92 9.58 5.50
C PRO A 100 -13.33 10.87 6.07
N PHE A 101 -12.39 10.78 6.99
CA PHE A 101 -11.68 11.95 7.54
C PHE A 101 -10.92 12.69 6.43
N ILE A 102 -10.15 11.98 5.58
CA ILE A 102 -9.41 12.56 4.45
C ILE A 102 -10.37 13.18 3.44
N LYS A 103 -11.45 12.50 3.07
CA LYS A 103 -12.49 13.03 2.16
C LYS A 103 -13.09 14.34 2.68
N HIS A 104 -13.46 14.37 3.94
CA HIS A 104 -14.03 15.56 4.56
C HIS A 104 -13.00 16.71 4.63
N LYS A 105 -11.75 16.39 4.98
CA LYS A 105 -10.66 17.36 5.10
C LYS A 105 -10.27 18.01 3.77
N THR A 106 -10.34 17.26 2.68
CA THR A 106 -9.90 17.68 1.35
C THR A 106 -11.05 18.16 0.45
N GLY A 107 -12.28 17.74 0.74
CA GLY A 107 -13.40 17.87 -0.19
C GLY A 107 -13.28 16.94 -1.42
N TRP A 108 -12.41 15.96 -1.40
CA TRP A 108 -12.18 15.00 -2.48
C TRP A 108 -13.04 13.76 -2.26
N PHE A 109 -14.00 13.52 -3.14
CA PHE A 109 -14.94 12.39 -3.04
C PHE A 109 -14.81 11.38 -4.19
N GLU A 110 -13.83 11.57 -5.04
CA GLU A 110 -13.48 10.66 -6.13
C GLU A 110 -12.52 9.55 -5.67
N GLY A 111 -12.07 8.73 -6.61
CA GLY A 111 -11.09 7.69 -6.34
C GLY A 111 -9.77 8.26 -5.84
N MET A 112 -9.20 7.59 -4.85
CA MET A 112 -7.92 7.95 -4.24
C MET A 112 -6.82 7.02 -4.75
N MET A 113 -5.58 7.33 -4.37
CA MET A 113 -4.42 6.49 -4.63
C MET A 113 -3.91 5.86 -3.33
N THR A 114 -3.41 4.64 -3.42
CA THR A 114 -2.60 4.01 -2.37
C THR A 114 -1.14 3.92 -2.80
N THR A 115 -0.22 4.01 -1.85
CA THR A 115 1.20 3.75 -2.10
C THR A 115 1.94 3.29 -0.85
N GLY A 116 3.07 2.65 -1.05
CA GLY A 116 3.97 2.22 0.01
C GLY A 116 5.23 1.57 -0.55
N CYS A 117 6.21 1.39 0.34
CA CYS A 117 7.46 0.68 0.07
C CYS A 117 7.57 -0.53 1.00
N SER A 118 8.18 -1.64 0.56
CA SER A 118 8.35 -2.83 1.38
C SER A 118 7.00 -3.36 1.90
N MET A 119 6.83 -3.55 3.20
CA MET A 119 5.55 -3.92 3.81
C MET A 119 4.43 -2.91 3.51
N GLY A 120 4.75 -1.63 3.37
CA GLY A 120 3.80 -0.61 2.92
C GLY A 120 3.28 -0.85 1.50
N ALA A 121 4.10 -1.45 0.61
CA ALA A 121 3.66 -1.83 -0.73
C ALA A 121 2.68 -3.00 -0.70
N TYR A 122 2.90 -3.97 0.19
CA TYR A 122 1.92 -5.03 0.46
C TYR A 122 0.58 -4.42 0.90
N HIS A 123 0.59 -3.54 1.89
CA HIS A 123 -0.63 -2.86 2.32
C HIS A 123 -1.29 -2.08 1.18
N ALA A 124 -0.52 -1.26 0.46
CA ALA A 124 -1.05 -0.44 -0.62
C ALA A 124 -1.78 -1.26 -1.68
N LEU A 125 -1.18 -2.37 -2.12
CA LEU A 125 -1.80 -3.26 -3.11
C LEU A 125 -2.98 -4.03 -2.52
N ASN A 126 -2.88 -4.55 -1.30
CA ASN A 126 -3.96 -5.29 -0.65
C ASN A 126 -5.20 -4.42 -0.45
N PHE A 127 -5.04 -3.20 0.08
CA PHE A 127 -6.13 -2.25 0.24
C PHE A 127 -6.75 -1.83 -1.11
N PHE A 128 -5.93 -1.60 -2.13
CA PHE A 128 -6.42 -1.30 -3.47
C PHE A 128 -7.28 -2.44 -4.02
N LEU A 129 -6.82 -3.68 -3.92
CA LEU A 129 -7.54 -4.84 -4.47
C LEU A 129 -8.83 -5.17 -3.69
N GLN A 130 -8.85 -4.91 -2.39
CA GLN A 130 -10.04 -5.14 -1.57
C GLN A 130 -11.07 -4.01 -1.69
N HIS A 131 -10.64 -2.78 -1.93
CA HIS A 131 -11.50 -1.58 -1.96
C HIS A 131 -11.34 -0.77 -3.26
N PRO A 132 -11.60 -1.37 -4.44
CA PRO A 132 -11.41 -0.68 -5.73
C PRO A 132 -12.49 0.37 -6.04
N ASP A 133 -13.50 0.50 -5.18
CA ASP A 133 -14.46 1.61 -5.18
C ASP A 133 -13.92 2.85 -4.46
N VAL A 134 -12.93 2.68 -3.59
CA VAL A 134 -12.26 3.76 -2.86
C VAL A 134 -10.96 4.15 -3.59
N PHE A 135 -10.19 3.16 -4.00
CA PHE A 135 -8.88 3.36 -4.60
C PHE A 135 -8.89 3.02 -6.10
N THR A 136 -8.50 3.99 -6.91
CA THR A 136 -8.45 3.86 -8.38
C THR A 136 -7.03 3.87 -8.92
N LYS A 137 -6.04 4.06 -8.06
CA LYS A 137 -4.62 4.05 -8.41
C LYS A 137 -3.80 3.42 -7.29
N VAL A 138 -2.75 2.69 -7.69
CA VAL A 138 -1.77 2.15 -6.75
C VAL A 138 -0.35 2.21 -7.34
N ILE A 139 0.61 2.62 -6.52
CA ILE A 139 2.05 2.42 -6.78
C ILE A 139 2.62 1.65 -5.58
N ALA A 140 3.03 0.42 -5.81
CA ALA A 140 3.55 -0.49 -4.80
C ALA A 140 5.02 -0.84 -5.11
N LEU A 141 5.94 -0.46 -4.22
CA LEU A 141 7.39 -0.58 -4.44
C LEU A 141 8.00 -1.64 -3.52
N SER A 142 8.56 -2.71 -4.10
CA SER A 142 9.31 -3.77 -3.40
C SER A 142 8.50 -4.47 -2.31
N GLY A 143 7.25 -4.87 -2.60
CA GLY A 143 6.39 -5.57 -1.66
C GLY A 143 6.56 -7.09 -1.69
N VAL A 144 6.24 -7.74 -0.56
CA VAL A 144 5.95 -9.18 -0.50
C VAL A 144 4.44 -9.35 -0.41
N TYR A 145 3.83 -10.00 -1.39
CA TYR A 145 2.36 -10.04 -1.54
C TYR A 145 1.72 -11.36 -1.12
N ASP A 146 2.51 -12.22 -0.48
CA ASP A 146 2.10 -13.51 0.08
C ASP A 146 2.10 -13.42 1.60
N ALA A 147 0.92 -13.57 2.22
CA ALA A 147 0.78 -13.46 3.67
C ALA A 147 1.48 -14.59 4.45
N ARG A 148 1.87 -15.68 3.79
CA ARG A 148 2.73 -16.73 4.39
C ARG A 148 4.05 -16.18 4.91
N PHE A 149 4.57 -15.13 4.28
CA PHE A 149 5.78 -14.44 4.71
C PHE A 149 5.71 -13.93 6.16
N PHE A 150 4.52 -13.57 6.64
CA PHE A 150 4.33 -13.06 8.00
C PHE A 150 4.20 -14.16 9.06
N ASN A 151 4.30 -15.43 8.66
CA ASN A 151 4.32 -16.56 9.57
C ASN A 151 5.69 -17.23 9.60
N ASN A 152 6.20 -17.55 10.78
CA ASN A 152 7.54 -18.11 10.98
C ASN A 152 7.80 -19.44 10.22
N ASN A 153 6.74 -20.20 9.95
CA ASN A 153 6.84 -21.46 9.18
C ASN A 153 6.44 -21.32 7.70
N HIS A 154 6.18 -20.09 7.24
CA HIS A 154 5.74 -19.79 5.87
C HIS A 154 4.51 -20.60 5.41
N ASP A 155 3.62 -20.91 6.34
CA ASP A 155 2.36 -21.61 6.06
C ASP A 155 1.25 -21.03 6.95
N TYR A 156 0.03 -20.95 6.43
CA TYR A 156 -1.15 -20.58 7.19
C TYR A 156 -2.29 -21.60 7.06
N GLY A 157 -2.03 -22.76 6.43
CA GLY A 157 -3.01 -23.82 6.22
C GLY A 157 -4.22 -23.35 5.42
N HIS A 158 -5.40 -23.42 6.04
CA HIS A 158 -6.68 -23.01 5.45
C HIS A 158 -7.34 -21.84 6.21
N ASP A 159 -6.56 -20.92 6.75
CA ASP A 159 -7.08 -19.78 7.49
C ASP A 159 -7.64 -18.71 6.54
N ASP A 160 -8.97 -18.55 6.57
CA ASP A 160 -9.67 -17.61 5.69
C ASP A 160 -9.30 -16.15 5.96
N ALA A 161 -9.00 -15.76 7.21
CA ALA A 161 -8.62 -14.41 7.54
C ALA A 161 -7.26 -14.05 6.95
N VAL A 162 -6.33 -14.99 6.95
CA VAL A 162 -5.01 -14.83 6.32
C VAL A 162 -5.14 -14.86 4.80
N TYR A 163 -5.88 -15.83 4.25
CA TYR A 163 -6.12 -15.96 2.80
C TYR A 163 -6.67 -14.65 2.20
N GLN A 164 -7.66 -14.04 2.84
CA GLN A 164 -8.25 -12.77 2.39
C GLN A 164 -7.27 -11.59 2.43
N ASN A 165 -6.13 -11.74 3.09
CA ASN A 165 -5.06 -10.75 3.16
C ASN A 165 -3.79 -11.19 2.42
N SER A 166 -3.88 -12.22 1.56
CA SER A 166 -2.78 -12.71 0.72
C SER A 166 -3.07 -12.42 -0.75
N PRO A 167 -2.71 -11.24 -1.28
CA PRO A 167 -2.95 -10.88 -2.69
C PRO A 167 -2.50 -11.93 -3.69
N ALA A 168 -1.34 -12.54 -3.46
CA ALA A 168 -0.79 -13.59 -4.31
C ALA A 168 -1.65 -14.87 -4.37
N ASP A 169 -2.49 -15.09 -3.35
CA ASP A 169 -3.40 -16.25 -3.30
C ASP A 169 -4.80 -15.89 -3.79
N TYR A 170 -5.45 -14.87 -3.20
CA TYR A 170 -6.86 -14.62 -3.49
C TYR A 170 -7.11 -14.07 -4.90
N ILE A 171 -6.13 -13.40 -5.52
CA ILE A 171 -6.31 -12.84 -6.85
C ILE A 171 -6.67 -13.91 -7.90
N TRP A 172 -6.13 -15.12 -7.77
CA TRP A 172 -6.44 -16.24 -8.66
C TRP A 172 -7.91 -16.64 -8.63
N ASN A 173 -8.55 -16.52 -7.47
CA ASN A 173 -9.95 -16.86 -7.25
C ASN A 173 -10.90 -15.66 -7.36
N GLN A 174 -10.37 -14.45 -7.59
CA GLN A 174 -11.20 -13.28 -7.81
C GLN A 174 -11.77 -13.31 -9.23
N ASN A 175 -13.04 -13.71 -9.33
CA ASN A 175 -13.77 -13.83 -10.61
C ASN A 175 -15.04 -12.98 -10.65
N ASP A 176 -15.30 -12.18 -9.61
CA ASP A 176 -16.41 -11.25 -9.61
C ASP A 176 -16.16 -10.14 -10.65
N GLY A 177 -17.08 -10.00 -11.60
CA GLY A 177 -16.99 -9.06 -12.70
C GLY A 177 -16.88 -7.62 -12.24
N TRP A 178 -17.52 -7.26 -11.12
CA TRP A 178 -17.44 -5.91 -10.58
C TRP A 178 -16.00 -5.53 -10.16
N PHE A 179 -15.31 -6.42 -9.44
CA PHE A 179 -13.91 -6.22 -9.05
C PHE A 179 -12.99 -6.17 -10.26
N ILE A 180 -13.13 -7.14 -11.18
CA ILE A 180 -12.29 -7.22 -12.39
C ILE A 180 -12.45 -5.96 -13.25
N ASP A 181 -13.67 -5.45 -13.43
CA ASP A 181 -13.91 -4.23 -14.20
C ASP A 181 -13.33 -2.98 -13.53
N LYS A 182 -13.34 -2.92 -12.20
CA LYS A 182 -12.67 -1.85 -11.44
C LYS A 182 -11.15 -1.89 -11.62
N TYR A 183 -10.53 -3.07 -11.51
CA TYR A 183 -9.10 -3.23 -11.72
C TYR A 183 -8.69 -2.83 -13.15
N ARG A 184 -9.51 -3.16 -14.15
CA ARG A 184 -9.24 -2.80 -15.56
C ARG A 184 -9.29 -1.32 -15.85
N GLN A 185 -9.96 -0.54 -15.02
CA GLN A 185 -10.10 0.92 -15.16
C GLN A 185 -9.09 1.70 -14.31
N ALA A 186 -8.30 1.02 -13.51
CA ALA A 186 -7.37 1.62 -12.55
C ALA A 186 -5.96 1.75 -13.11
N ASP A 187 -5.18 2.68 -12.55
CA ASP A 187 -3.73 2.75 -12.75
C ASP A 187 -3.03 1.90 -11.71
N ILE A 188 -2.46 0.78 -12.13
CA ILE A 188 -1.83 -0.20 -11.27
C ILE A 188 -0.34 -0.31 -11.62
N ILE A 189 0.52 0.05 -10.68
CA ILE A 189 1.98 -0.07 -10.82
C ILE A 189 2.51 -0.88 -9.64
N VAL A 190 3.20 -1.97 -9.98
CA VAL A 190 3.89 -2.82 -9.01
C VAL A 190 5.34 -2.94 -9.47
N CYS A 191 6.28 -2.44 -8.67
CA CYS A 191 7.69 -2.42 -9.04
C CYS A 191 8.54 -3.11 -7.97
N THR A 192 9.62 -3.76 -8.42
CA THR A 192 10.65 -4.35 -7.56
C THR A 192 12.03 -4.16 -8.18
N GLY A 193 13.08 -4.14 -7.36
CA GLY A 193 14.44 -4.31 -7.81
C GLY A 193 14.80 -5.78 -8.00
N LEU A 194 16.01 -6.04 -8.48
CA LEU A 194 16.59 -7.37 -8.57
C LEU A 194 17.91 -7.49 -7.75
N GLY A 195 18.23 -6.45 -6.98
CA GLY A 195 19.41 -6.36 -6.14
C GLY A 195 19.22 -6.93 -4.73
N ASP A 196 20.08 -6.50 -3.82
CA ASP A 196 20.12 -7.01 -2.45
C ASP A 196 18.79 -6.81 -1.72
N TRP A 197 18.32 -7.84 -1.00
CA TRP A 197 17.13 -7.89 -0.16
C TRP A 197 15.78 -7.81 -0.91
N GLU A 198 15.76 -7.91 -2.25
CA GLU A 198 14.54 -7.98 -3.04
C GLU A 198 14.03 -9.42 -3.24
N GLN A 199 14.86 -10.43 -2.96
CA GLN A 199 14.59 -11.84 -3.27
C GLN A 199 13.31 -12.36 -2.62
N ASP A 200 13.01 -11.93 -1.40
CA ASP A 200 11.83 -12.39 -0.64
C ASP A 200 10.51 -12.01 -1.30
N GLY A 201 10.49 -10.92 -2.09
CA GLY A 201 9.31 -10.43 -2.78
C GLY A 201 9.09 -11.01 -4.17
N LEU A 202 10.15 -11.53 -4.82
CA LEU A 202 10.13 -11.86 -6.26
C LEU A 202 9.10 -12.92 -6.62
N ASP A 203 9.00 -14.00 -5.85
CA ASP A 203 8.06 -15.08 -6.17
C ASP A 203 6.61 -14.58 -6.14
N SER A 204 6.24 -13.82 -5.12
CA SER A 204 4.90 -13.24 -5.02
C SER A 204 4.63 -12.15 -6.07
N PHE A 205 5.65 -11.38 -6.45
CA PHE A 205 5.57 -10.39 -7.52
C PHE A 205 5.28 -11.05 -8.87
N TYR A 206 6.03 -12.10 -9.26
CA TYR A 206 5.80 -12.80 -10.52
C TYR A 206 4.49 -13.60 -10.51
N ASN A 207 4.10 -14.16 -9.37
CA ASN A 207 2.79 -14.81 -9.21
C ASN A 207 1.64 -13.83 -9.47
N LEU A 208 1.67 -12.64 -8.87
CA LEU A 208 0.70 -11.58 -9.13
C LEU A 208 0.69 -11.16 -10.59
N LYS A 209 1.86 -10.90 -11.18
CA LYS A 209 1.99 -10.52 -12.59
C LYS A 209 1.28 -11.53 -13.48
N HIS A 210 1.55 -12.83 -13.27
CA HIS A 210 0.93 -13.89 -14.05
C HIS A 210 -0.60 -13.93 -13.86
N ALA A 211 -1.09 -13.80 -12.63
CA ALA A 211 -2.53 -13.77 -12.36
C ALA A 211 -3.23 -12.58 -13.04
N PHE A 212 -2.60 -11.41 -13.07
CA PHE A 212 -3.14 -10.22 -13.75
C PHE A 212 -3.18 -10.41 -15.28
N GLU A 213 -2.12 -11.00 -15.84
CA GLU A 213 -2.05 -11.34 -17.26
C GLU A 213 -3.17 -12.32 -17.67
N GLU A 214 -3.35 -13.42 -16.91
CA GLU A 214 -4.40 -14.42 -17.13
C GLU A 214 -5.82 -13.83 -17.05
N LYS A 215 -6.03 -12.87 -16.14
CA LYS A 215 -7.32 -12.21 -15.97
C LYS A 215 -7.53 -11.00 -16.89
N ASN A 216 -6.55 -10.69 -17.75
CA ASN A 216 -6.56 -9.51 -18.61
C ASN A 216 -6.80 -8.21 -17.81
N ILE A 217 -6.13 -8.07 -16.68
CA ILE A 217 -6.11 -6.86 -15.87
C ILE A 217 -4.87 -6.06 -16.30
N PRO A 218 -5.01 -4.88 -16.92
CA PRO A 218 -3.86 -4.08 -17.31
C PRO A 218 -3.17 -3.53 -16.07
N ALA A 219 -1.89 -3.84 -15.93
CA ALA A 219 -1.06 -3.34 -14.85
C ALA A 219 0.40 -3.23 -15.33
N TRP A 220 1.10 -2.25 -14.82
CA TRP A 220 2.53 -2.10 -15.09
C TRP A 220 3.33 -2.80 -13.99
N PHE A 221 3.74 -4.04 -14.25
CA PHE A 221 4.72 -4.76 -13.45
C PHE A 221 6.12 -4.43 -13.98
N ASP A 222 6.92 -3.74 -13.17
CA ASP A 222 8.25 -3.28 -13.55
C ASP A 222 9.35 -3.92 -12.68
N THR A 223 10.45 -4.28 -13.32
CA THR A 223 11.64 -4.79 -12.62
C THR A 223 12.85 -3.92 -12.95
N TRP A 224 13.45 -3.33 -11.93
CA TRP A 224 14.68 -2.58 -12.07
C TRP A 224 15.89 -3.51 -11.89
N GLY A 225 17.08 -3.04 -12.30
CA GLY A 225 18.27 -3.88 -12.43
C GLY A 225 18.77 -4.56 -11.16
N THR A 226 19.79 -5.42 -11.33
CA THR A 226 20.43 -6.14 -10.22
C THR A 226 21.24 -5.25 -9.27
N ASP A 227 21.44 -4.00 -9.63
CA ASP A 227 22.00 -2.94 -8.80
C ASP A 227 20.97 -2.21 -7.94
N VAL A 228 19.68 -2.53 -8.11
CA VAL A 228 18.56 -1.91 -7.40
C VAL A 228 18.19 -2.75 -6.19
N ALA A 229 18.67 -2.34 -5.04
CA ALA A 229 18.43 -3.00 -3.76
C ALA A 229 17.15 -2.52 -3.08
N HIS A 230 16.68 -3.27 -2.08
CA HIS A 230 15.53 -2.96 -1.23
C HIS A 230 15.83 -1.80 -0.28
N ASP A 231 15.90 -0.56 -0.81
CA ASP A 231 16.35 0.61 -0.07
C ASP A 231 15.67 1.90 -0.55
N TRP A 232 15.55 2.85 0.37
CA TRP A 232 15.01 4.18 0.15
C TRP A 232 15.71 4.97 -0.96
N VAL A 233 17.00 4.72 -1.21
CA VAL A 233 17.75 5.37 -2.29
C VAL A 233 17.13 5.09 -3.66
N TRP A 234 16.56 3.90 -3.83
CA TRP A 234 15.89 3.48 -5.06
C TRP A 234 14.43 3.89 -5.07
N TRP A 235 13.70 3.69 -3.98
CA TRP A 235 12.29 4.08 -3.88
C TRP A 235 12.09 5.58 -4.10
N ARG A 236 13.03 6.45 -3.66
CA ARG A 236 13.02 7.89 -3.95
C ARG A 236 13.24 8.24 -5.42
N LYS A 237 13.77 7.34 -6.22
CA LYS A 237 13.86 7.51 -7.68
C LYS A 237 12.62 6.96 -8.38
N GLN A 238 12.12 5.82 -7.93
CA GLN A 238 10.99 5.11 -8.50
C GLN A 238 9.67 5.88 -8.31
N MET A 239 9.40 6.35 -7.09
CA MET A 239 8.13 7.03 -6.80
C MET A 239 7.85 8.24 -7.70
N PRO A 240 8.72 9.26 -7.80
CA PRO A 240 8.48 10.39 -8.69
C PRO A 240 8.49 10.00 -10.17
N PHE A 241 9.26 8.98 -10.57
CA PHE A 241 9.24 8.45 -11.93
C PHE A 241 7.85 7.88 -12.27
N PHE A 242 7.27 7.07 -11.40
CA PHE A 242 5.95 6.48 -11.64
C PHE A 242 4.82 7.51 -11.54
N LEU A 243 4.87 8.45 -10.58
CA LEU A 243 3.92 9.55 -10.51
C LEU A 243 3.90 10.33 -11.84
N HIS A 244 5.08 10.74 -12.32
CA HIS A 244 5.20 11.45 -13.59
C HIS A 244 4.67 10.62 -14.78
N SER A 245 4.93 9.32 -14.79
CA SER A 245 4.51 8.41 -15.88
C SER A 245 2.98 8.26 -16.00
N ILE A 246 2.23 8.50 -14.91
CA ILE A 246 0.76 8.50 -14.91
C ILE A 246 0.17 9.93 -14.87
N GLY A 247 0.99 10.94 -15.16
CA GLY A 247 0.56 12.33 -15.28
C GLY A 247 0.36 13.09 -13.96
N LEU A 248 1.03 12.66 -12.89
CA LEU A 248 0.94 13.25 -11.54
C LEU A 248 2.23 13.91 -11.08
#